data_efcb85959587293408ca496d51ada19b
#
_entry.id   efcb85959587293408ca496d51ada19b
#
_cell.length_a   1.000
_cell.length_b   1.000
_cell.length_c   1.000
_cell.angle_alpha   90.00
_cell.angle_beta   90.00
_cell.angle_gamma   90.00
#
_symmetry.space_group_name_H-M   'P 1'
#
loop_
_entity.id
_entity.type
_entity.pdbx_description
1 polymer ?
#
loop_
_entity_poly.entity_id
_entity_poly.type
_entity_poly.pdbx_seq_one_letter_code
_entity_poly.pdbx_strand_id
1 'polypeptide(L)'
;IYAAGKLDEVKHWLFGLDAWKVFSLMDISLSKNHLVKGDKVIEALKEIVPNVNIEDLAIPYRAVAADLYTGEEVVFDRGPLFEAVRASISIPSLFRPVKYGYRTLVDGGIVNTMPLDKVVRHDGDIVVAFDVNDVDVDSIRQTLISEARMEEERLAEEKELEEETRSVINAVRNNTALTFGEKLKLAREHGRKVLSHKFKDEEPEPELFYEDNYYSILSRTFSIMNHALAKIAAENHKPDVLVKMPFDAYGEIADYAKAEEISQRGRELMKAALDKYEQISPLGRNDI
;
A
#
# COMPACT_ATOMS: atom_id res chain seq x y z
N ILE A 1 0.41 -11.04 18.17
CA ILE A 1 -0.87 -11.77 18.08
C ILE A 1 -0.63 -13.28 18.12
N TYR A 2 0.11 -13.84 17.16
CA TYR A 2 0.42 -15.27 17.10
C TYR A 2 1.19 -15.75 18.34
N ALA A 3 2.23 -15.03 18.74
CA ALA A 3 3.01 -15.36 19.94
C ALA A 3 2.21 -15.28 21.24
N ALA A 4 1.13 -14.52 21.27
CA ALA A 4 0.19 -14.45 22.38
C ALA A 4 -0.94 -15.51 22.30
N GLY A 5 -0.93 -16.40 21.32
CA GLY A 5 -1.93 -17.45 21.12
C GLY A 5 -3.34 -16.93 20.77
N LYS A 6 -3.44 -15.74 20.16
CA LYS A 6 -4.70 -15.03 19.88
C LYS A 6 -4.94 -14.79 18.39
N LEU A 7 -4.36 -15.64 17.54
CA LEU A 7 -4.45 -15.47 16.10
C LEU A 7 -5.89 -15.59 15.59
N ASP A 8 -6.62 -16.61 16.02
CA ASP A 8 -7.96 -16.89 15.50
C ASP A 8 -8.98 -15.84 15.97
N GLU A 9 -8.88 -15.38 17.21
CA GLU A 9 -9.75 -14.34 17.75
C GLU A 9 -9.53 -13.01 17.03
N VAL A 10 -8.28 -12.60 16.82
CA VAL A 10 -7.97 -11.36 16.10
C VAL A 10 -8.34 -11.47 14.62
N LYS A 11 -8.13 -12.63 14.01
CA LYS A 11 -8.57 -12.89 12.63
C LYS A 11 -10.08 -12.76 12.50
N HIS A 12 -10.85 -13.35 13.42
CA HIS A 12 -12.30 -13.23 13.42
C HIS A 12 -12.75 -11.77 13.60
N TRP A 13 -12.10 -11.04 14.47
CA TRP A 13 -12.36 -9.61 14.65
C TRP A 13 -12.05 -8.81 13.37
N LEU A 14 -10.90 -9.03 12.73
CA LEU A 14 -10.52 -8.36 11.48
C LEU A 14 -11.52 -8.63 10.36
N PHE A 15 -11.98 -9.88 10.20
CA PHE A 15 -12.96 -10.25 9.18
C PHE A 15 -14.35 -9.66 9.42
N GLY A 16 -14.64 -9.26 10.66
CA GLY A 16 -15.85 -8.53 11.03
C GLY A 16 -15.79 -7.02 10.82
N LEU A 17 -14.65 -6.48 10.36
CA LEU A 17 -14.51 -5.05 10.07
C LEU A 17 -15.13 -4.72 8.71
N ASP A 18 -16.02 -3.73 8.72
CA ASP A 18 -16.51 -3.05 7.54
C ASP A 18 -15.86 -1.65 7.43
N ALA A 19 -16.06 -0.97 6.31
CA ALA A 19 -15.46 0.34 6.07
C ALA A 19 -15.80 1.37 7.16
N TRP A 20 -17.00 1.30 7.74
CA TRP A 20 -17.43 2.20 8.82
C TRP A 20 -16.69 1.89 10.13
N LYS A 21 -16.53 0.62 10.47
CA LYS A 21 -15.77 0.20 11.66
C LYS A 21 -14.30 0.56 11.52
N VAL A 22 -13.70 0.32 10.34
CA VAL A 22 -12.32 0.76 10.03
C VAL A 22 -12.21 2.27 10.26
N PHE A 23 -13.11 3.07 9.68
CA PHE A 23 -13.11 4.52 9.88
C PHE A 23 -13.27 4.92 11.34
N SER A 24 -14.10 4.22 12.11
CA SER A 24 -14.31 4.49 13.55
C SER A 24 -13.06 4.22 14.40
N LEU A 25 -12.23 3.26 13.99
CA LEU A 25 -10.94 2.94 14.61
C LEU A 25 -9.86 3.95 14.25
N MET A 26 -10.05 4.69 13.13
CA MET A 26 -9.18 5.80 12.78
C MET A 26 -9.41 6.95 13.76
N ASP A 27 -8.51 7.09 14.70
CA ASP A 27 -8.49 8.18 15.67
C ASP A 27 -7.95 9.45 14.99
N ILE A 28 -8.77 10.01 14.05
CA ILE A 28 -8.38 11.12 13.17
C ILE A 28 -7.96 12.32 14.02
N SER A 29 -6.81 12.87 13.73
CA SER A 29 -6.22 14.00 14.41
C SER A 29 -6.27 15.25 13.54
N LEU A 30 -6.64 16.38 14.13
CA LEU A 30 -6.51 17.70 13.50
C LEU A 30 -5.07 18.25 13.59
N SER A 31 -4.11 17.41 13.98
CA SER A 31 -2.70 17.79 14.08
C SER A 31 -2.06 17.93 12.70
N LYS A 32 -1.10 18.87 12.57
CA LYS A 32 -0.30 19.01 11.34
C LYS A 32 0.74 17.90 11.16
N ASN A 33 0.97 17.06 12.16
CA ASN A 33 2.11 16.14 12.21
C ASN A 33 1.72 14.68 12.03
N HIS A 34 0.44 14.33 12.07
CA HIS A 34 -0.06 12.97 11.90
C HIS A 34 -1.55 12.97 11.57
N LEU A 35 -1.98 11.99 10.80
CA LEU A 35 -3.40 11.82 10.42
C LEU A 35 -4.17 11.06 11.50
N VAL A 36 -3.57 10.05 12.11
CA VAL A 36 -4.20 9.14 13.06
C VAL A 36 -3.37 9.08 14.35
N LYS A 37 -4.01 9.07 15.53
CA LYS A 37 -3.29 8.88 16.79
C LYS A 37 -2.87 7.43 17.00
N GLY A 38 -3.69 6.47 16.55
CA GLY A 38 -3.46 5.04 16.65
C GLY A 38 -3.80 4.42 17.99
N ASP A 39 -4.37 5.18 18.90
CA ASP A 39 -4.66 4.71 20.26
C ASP A 39 -5.86 3.75 20.25
N LYS A 40 -6.91 4.04 19.47
CA LYS A 40 -8.13 3.20 19.40
C LYS A 40 -7.90 1.81 18.85
N VAL A 41 -7.01 1.65 17.85
CA VAL A 41 -6.65 0.34 17.31
C VAL A 41 -5.96 -0.51 18.38
N ILE A 42 -5.06 0.10 19.13
CA ILE A 42 -4.37 -0.57 20.24
C ILE A 42 -5.35 -0.95 21.35
N GLU A 43 -6.30 -0.08 21.71
CA GLU A 43 -7.32 -0.37 22.70
C GLU A 43 -8.22 -1.53 22.27
N ALA A 44 -8.69 -1.53 21.03
CA ALA A 44 -9.48 -2.62 20.48
C ALA A 44 -8.71 -3.97 20.47
N LEU A 45 -7.42 -3.94 20.16
CA LEU A 45 -6.59 -5.14 20.23
C LEU A 45 -6.37 -5.63 21.67
N LYS A 46 -6.28 -4.73 22.65
CA LYS A 46 -6.15 -5.10 24.09
C LYS A 46 -7.39 -5.80 24.65
N GLU A 47 -8.55 -5.59 24.04
CA GLU A 47 -9.77 -6.33 24.43
C GLU A 47 -9.68 -7.82 24.07
N ILE A 48 -8.89 -8.17 23.04
CA ILE A 48 -8.76 -9.53 22.52
C ILE A 48 -7.46 -10.18 23.01
N VAL A 49 -6.37 -9.43 22.95
CA VAL A 49 -5.02 -9.91 23.28
C VAL A 49 -4.65 -9.41 24.67
N PRO A 50 -4.30 -10.29 25.61
CA PRO A 50 -3.91 -9.87 26.95
C PRO A 50 -2.67 -8.94 26.88
N ASN A 51 -2.67 -7.90 27.72
CA ASN A 51 -1.52 -7.02 27.86
C ASN A 51 -0.47 -7.68 28.75
N VAL A 52 0.34 -8.52 28.16
CA VAL A 52 1.45 -9.26 28.81
C VAL A 52 2.79 -8.62 28.47
N ASN A 53 3.83 -8.97 29.17
CA ASN A 53 5.18 -8.62 28.78
C ASN A 53 5.66 -9.54 27.65
N ILE A 54 6.58 -9.03 26.82
CA ILE A 54 7.15 -9.77 25.69
C ILE A 54 7.86 -11.03 26.16
N GLU A 55 8.62 -10.95 27.25
CA GLU A 55 9.36 -12.05 27.86
C GLU A 55 8.46 -13.18 28.41
N ASP A 56 7.17 -12.91 28.65
CA ASP A 56 6.20 -13.88 29.14
C ASP A 56 5.46 -14.60 27.99
N LEU A 57 5.73 -14.24 26.73
CA LEU A 57 5.11 -14.88 25.58
C LEU A 57 5.64 -16.31 25.36
N ALA A 58 4.76 -17.21 24.95
CA ALA A 58 5.12 -18.62 24.68
C ALA A 58 6.11 -18.77 23.50
N ILE A 59 6.11 -17.83 22.56
CA ILE A 59 7.00 -17.78 21.41
C ILE A 59 7.82 -16.50 21.52
N PRO A 60 9.16 -16.57 21.41
CA PRO A 60 10.01 -15.39 21.42
C PRO A 60 9.55 -14.35 20.38
N TYR A 61 9.42 -13.11 20.82
CA TYR A 61 8.94 -12.01 19.99
C TYR A 61 9.89 -10.82 20.09
N ARG A 62 10.11 -10.14 19.00
CA ARG A 62 10.80 -8.85 18.94
C ARG A 62 10.02 -7.88 18.07
N ALA A 63 9.96 -6.63 18.49
CA ALA A 63 9.45 -5.54 17.70
C ALA A 63 10.59 -4.52 17.48
N VAL A 64 10.60 -3.91 16.31
CA VAL A 64 11.61 -2.93 15.92
C VAL A 64 10.95 -1.57 15.75
N ALA A 65 11.56 -0.53 16.32
CA ALA A 65 11.22 0.86 16.09
C ALA A 65 12.51 1.64 15.78
N ALA A 66 12.39 2.87 15.31
CA ALA A 66 13.51 3.76 15.05
C ALA A 66 13.38 5.06 15.85
N ASP A 67 14.48 5.57 16.36
CA ASP A 67 14.51 6.91 16.92
C ASP A 67 14.51 7.94 15.80
N LEU A 68 13.49 8.79 15.77
CA LEU A 68 13.28 9.80 14.74
C LEU A 68 14.43 10.77 14.57
N TYR A 69 15.18 11.05 15.64
CA TYR A 69 16.24 12.06 15.63
C TYR A 69 17.63 11.50 15.40
N THR A 70 17.89 10.29 15.87
CA THR A 70 19.23 9.68 15.75
C THR A 70 19.30 8.67 14.60
N GLY A 71 18.15 8.16 14.14
CA GLY A 71 18.09 7.04 13.20
C GLY A 71 18.52 5.70 13.82
N GLU A 72 18.74 5.65 15.14
CA GLU A 72 19.09 4.41 15.81
C GLU A 72 17.91 3.44 15.85
N GLU A 73 18.20 2.17 15.59
CA GLU A 73 17.27 1.08 15.77
C GLU A 73 17.00 0.82 17.26
N VAL A 74 15.74 0.63 17.62
CA VAL A 74 15.31 0.26 18.96
C VAL A 74 14.57 -1.06 18.90
N VAL A 75 15.17 -2.10 19.51
CA VAL A 75 14.59 -3.45 19.54
C VAL A 75 13.93 -3.66 20.90
N PHE A 76 12.64 -4.04 20.86
CA PHE A 76 11.88 -4.45 22.01
C PHE A 76 11.84 -5.98 22.08
N ASP A 77 12.55 -6.55 23.05
CA ASP A 77 12.56 -7.99 23.35
C ASP A 77 12.00 -8.30 24.74
N ARG A 78 11.58 -7.27 25.47
CA ARG A 78 10.98 -7.31 26.81
C ARG A 78 10.11 -6.11 27.09
N GLY A 79 9.35 -6.17 28.19
CA GLY A 79 8.44 -5.11 28.62
C GLY A 79 7.05 -5.23 27.97
N PRO A 80 6.18 -4.24 28.18
CA PRO A 80 4.78 -4.30 27.78
C PRO A 80 4.60 -4.50 26.25
N LEU A 81 3.92 -5.58 25.85
CA LEU A 81 3.74 -5.95 24.44
C LEU A 81 3.16 -4.80 23.61
N PHE A 82 2.12 -4.14 24.12
CA PHE A 82 1.45 -3.09 23.34
C PHE A 82 2.22 -1.77 23.25
N GLU A 83 3.16 -1.51 24.16
CA GLU A 83 4.08 -0.39 24.01
C GLU A 83 5.04 -0.63 22.84
N ALA A 84 5.59 -1.82 22.75
CA ALA A 84 6.45 -2.25 21.66
C ALA A 84 5.72 -2.24 20.30
N VAL A 85 4.53 -2.84 20.24
CA VAL A 85 3.70 -2.85 19.04
C VAL A 85 3.36 -1.42 18.60
N ARG A 86 2.92 -0.57 19.56
CA ARG A 86 2.55 0.82 19.26
C ARG A 86 3.72 1.64 18.71
N ALA A 87 4.93 1.43 19.23
CA ALA A 87 6.13 2.06 18.73
C ALA A 87 6.47 1.57 17.31
N SER A 88 6.44 0.25 17.11
CA SER A 88 6.80 -0.43 15.86
C SER A 88 5.90 -0.08 14.67
N ILE A 89 4.62 0.24 14.91
CA ILE A 89 3.65 0.59 13.85
C ILE A 89 3.50 2.11 13.67
N SER A 90 4.37 2.93 14.25
CA SER A 90 4.29 4.40 14.19
C SER A 90 4.79 4.96 12.87
N ILE A 91 4.14 4.58 11.75
CA ILE A 91 4.48 5.03 10.39
C ILE A 91 4.47 6.57 10.35
N PRO A 92 5.59 7.19 9.94
CA PRO A 92 5.68 8.65 9.85
C PRO A 92 4.57 9.24 8.98
N SER A 93 4.04 10.38 9.37
CA SER A 93 2.92 11.09 8.76
C SER A 93 1.55 10.44 8.96
N LEU A 94 1.46 9.11 9.06
CA LEU A 94 0.22 8.39 9.32
C LEU A 94 -0.09 8.35 10.82
N PHE A 95 0.80 7.75 11.61
CA PHE A 95 0.61 7.62 13.06
C PHE A 95 1.44 8.62 13.86
N ARG A 96 0.90 8.97 15.03
CA ARG A 96 1.63 9.80 15.99
C ARG A 96 2.89 9.06 16.49
N PRO A 97 4.09 9.68 16.43
CA PRO A 97 5.30 9.13 17.04
C PRO A 97 5.13 8.88 18.54
N VAL A 98 5.81 7.87 19.07
CA VAL A 98 5.74 7.46 20.47
C VAL A 98 6.90 8.07 21.25
N LYS A 99 6.62 8.69 22.41
CA LYS A 99 7.65 9.12 23.35
C LYS A 99 8.07 7.95 24.23
N TYR A 100 9.36 7.64 24.23
CA TYR A 100 9.95 6.56 25.01
C TYR A 100 11.22 7.04 25.73
N GLY A 101 11.09 7.41 27.00
CA GLY A 101 12.14 8.12 27.72
C GLY A 101 12.49 9.44 27.01
N TYR A 102 13.75 9.61 26.66
CA TYR A 102 14.24 10.78 25.90
C TYR A 102 14.08 10.65 24.40
N ARG A 103 13.74 9.45 23.89
CA ARG A 103 13.60 9.16 22.46
C ARG A 103 12.20 9.48 21.93
N THR A 104 12.13 9.71 20.63
CA THR A 104 10.88 9.81 19.88
C THR A 104 10.88 8.72 18.83
N LEU A 105 10.04 7.69 19.04
CA LEU A 105 10.05 6.51 18.22
C LEU A 105 9.02 6.60 17.09
N VAL A 106 9.45 6.10 15.95
CA VAL A 106 8.64 5.88 14.74
C VAL A 106 8.79 4.43 14.29
N ASP A 107 8.07 4.02 13.25
CA ASP A 107 8.10 2.68 12.68
C ASP A 107 9.56 2.24 12.38
N GLY A 108 9.86 1.00 12.74
CA GLY A 108 11.18 0.42 12.52
C GLY A 108 11.51 0.17 11.05
N GLY A 109 10.50 0.09 10.19
CA GLY A 109 10.67 -0.14 8.76
C GLY A 109 11.55 0.90 8.07
N ILE A 110 11.63 2.12 8.62
CA ILE A 110 12.51 3.17 8.05
C ILE A 110 14.01 2.87 8.17
N VAL A 111 14.41 1.96 9.06
CA VAL A 111 15.84 1.57 9.27
C VAL A 111 16.04 0.07 9.06
N ASN A 112 15.05 -0.76 9.35
CA ASN A 112 15.12 -2.23 9.25
C ASN A 112 13.73 -2.79 8.92
N THR A 113 13.37 -2.74 7.63
CA THR A 113 12.04 -3.14 7.13
C THR A 113 11.78 -4.63 7.32
N MET A 114 12.80 -5.46 7.15
CA MET A 114 12.74 -6.92 7.31
C MET A 114 13.82 -7.37 8.28
N PRO A 115 13.56 -7.39 9.60
CA PRO A 115 14.56 -7.55 10.64
C PRO A 115 15.05 -9.02 10.80
N LEU A 116 15.56 -9.61 9.73
CA LEU A 116 16.07 -10.97 9.68
C LEU A 116 17.31 -11.16 10.58
N ASP A 117 18.08 -10.11 10.81
CA ASP A 117 19.21 -10.06 11.72
C ASP A 117 18.80 -10.18 13.21
N LYS A 118 17.51 -10.01 13.51
CA LYS A 118 16.96 -10.18 14.87
C LYS A 118 16.39 -11.58 15.11
N VAL A 119 16.35 -12.44 14.09
CA VAL A 119 15.87 -13.81 14.22
C VAL A 119 16.98 -14.69 14.79
N VAL A 120 16.70 -15.36 15.89
CA VAL A 120 17.60 -16.40 16.42
C VAL A 120 17.41 -17.67 15.60
N ARG A 121 18.46 -18.15 14.95
CA ARG A 121 18.43 -19.35 14.14
C ARG A 121 19.29 -20.44 14.78
N HIS A 122 18.73 -21.64 14.93
CA HIS A 122 19.44 -22.83 15.33
C HIS A 122 19.61 -23.78 14.15
N ASP A 123 20.46 -24.80 14.31
CA ASP A 123 20.65 -25.80 13.28
C ASP A 123 19.35 -26.55 13.01
N GLY A 124 18.93 -26.59 11.75
CA GLY A 124 17.67 -27.21 11.32
C GLY A 124 16.46 -26.27 11.28
N ASP A 125 16.58 -25.03 11.78
CA ASP A 125 15.49 -24.06 11.70
C ASP A 125 15.30 -23.56 10.26
N ILE A 126 14.04 -23.37 9.89
CA ILE A 126 13.64 -22.76 8.63
C ILE A 126 13.22 -21.31 8.92
N VAL A 127 13.91 -20.35 8.28
CA VAL A 127 13.57 -18.94 8.38
C VAL A 127 12.60 -18.56 7.27
N VAL A 128 11.40 -18.15 7.65
CA VAL A 128 10.36 -17.66 6.76
C VAL A 128 10.27 -16.16 6.87
N ALA A 129 10.38 -15.46 5.75
CA ALA A 129 10.24 -14.01 5.69
C ALA A 129 9.03 -13.61 4.84
N PHE A 130 8.33 -12.58 5.29
CA PHE A 130 7.26 -11.93 4.54
C PHE A 130 7.69 -10.52 4.15
N ASP A 131 7.85 -10.28 2.85
CA ASP A 131 8.08 -8.96 2.29
C ASP A 131 6.74 -8.40 1.80
N VAL A 132 6.18 -7.49 2.57
CA VAL A 132 4.93 -6.77 2.23
C VAL A 132 5.22 -5.44 1.53
N ASN A 133 6.48 -5.16 1.24
CA ASN A 133 6.95 -3.96 0.54
C ASN A 133 7.49 -4.29 -0.85
N ASP A 134 7.18 -5.47 -1.38
CA ASP A 134 7.62 -5.83 -2.74
C ASP A 134 6.98 -4.89 -3.77
N VAL A 135 7.66 -4.70 -4.89
CA VAL A 135 7.22 -3.84 -5.98
C VAL A 135 7.17 -4.66 -7.27
N ASP A 136 5.99 -4.84 -7.82
CA ASP A 136 5.83 -5.43 -9.16
C ASP A 136 6.16 -4.39 -10.23
N VAL A 137 7.46 -4.22 -10.47
CA VAL A 137 7.98 -3.21 -11.41
C VAL A 137 7.41 -3.38 -12.82
N ASP A 138 7.19 -4.62 -13.25
CA ASP A 138 6.70 -4.87 -14.62
C ASP A 138 5.22 -4.55 -14.76
N SER A 139 4.40 -4.90 -13.78
CA SER A 139 2.99 -4.54 -13.73
C SER A 139 2.81 -3.03 -13.68
N ILE A 140 3.51 -2.34 -12.77
CA ILE A 140 3.46 -0.89 -12.65
C ILE A 140 3.87 -0.20 -13.95
N ARG A 141 4.99 -0.64 -14.56
CA ARG A 141 5.45 -0.08 -15.83
C ARG A 141 4.43 -0.24 -16.94
N GLN A 142 3.77 -1.39 -17.04
CA GLN A 142 2.72 -1.63 -18.03
C GLN A 142 1.53 -0.70 -17.80
N THR A 143 1.10 -0.52 -16.57
CA THR A 143 0.02 0.39 -16.21
C THR A 143 0.36 1.82 -16.59
N LEU A 144 1.53 2.33 -16.20
CA LEU A 144 1.98 3.69 -16.51
C LEU A 144 2.12 3.92 -18.04
N ILE A 145 2.58 2.92 -18.80
CA ILE A 145 2.65 3.01 -20.26
C ILE A 145 1.24 3.07 -20.86
N SER A 146 0.30 2.28 -20.33
CA SER A 146 -1.09 2.30 -20.84
C SER A 146 -1.79 3.63 -20.53
N GLU A 147 -1.58 4.19 -19.34
CA GLU A 147 -2.10 5.52 -18.96
C GLU A 147 -1.52 6.61 -19.84
N ALA A 148 -0.20 6.62 -20.05
CA ALA A 148 0.45 7.60 -20.92
C ALA A 148 -0.08 7.53 -22.36
N ARG A 149 -0.33 6.33 -22.88
CA ARG A 149 -0.93 6.14 -24.21
C ARG A 149 -2.35 6.69 -24.28
N MET A 150 -3.19 6.37 -23.28
CA MET A 150 -4.56 6.88 -23.25
C MET A 150 -4.58 8.41 -23.19
N GLU A 151 -3.68 9.01 -22.42
CA GLU A 151 -3.56 10.46 -22.34
C GLU A 151 -3.07 11.09 -23.67
N GLU A 152 -2.10 10.47 -24.36
CA GLU A 152 -1.67 10.90 -25.68
C GLU A 152 -2.82 10.82 -26.70
N GLU A 153 -3.61 9.76 -26.70
CA GLU A 153 -4.77 9.58 -27.57
C GLU A 153 -5.85 10.64 -27.26
N ARG A 154 -6.13 10.90 -25.99
CA ARG A 154 -7.08 11.94 -25.55
C ARG A 154 -6.65 13.33 -26.03
N LEU A 155 -5.37 13.69 -25.83
CA LEU A 155 -4.82 14.96 -26.27
C LEU A 155 -4.80 15.09 -27.81
N ALA A 156 -4.63 14.01 -28.55
CA ALA A 156 -4.69 14.01 -29.99
C ALA A 156 -6.14 14.23 -30.50
N GLU A 157 -7.13 13.53 -29.90
CA GLU A 157 -8.55 13.73 -30.20
C GLU A 157 -9.00 15.16 -29.88
N GLU A 158 -8.55 15.73 -28.76
CA GLU A 158 -8.87 17.12 -28.39
C GLU A 158 -8.30 18.12 -29.39
N LYS A 159 -7.05 17.96 -29.82
CA LYS A 159 -6.43 18.80 -30.85
C LYS A 159 -7.15 18.72 -32.21
N GLU A 160 -7.49 17.51 -32.63
CA GLU A 160 -8.24 17.30 -33.88
C GLU A 160 -9.61 18.00 -33.82
N LEU A 161 -10.31 17.90 -32.68
CA LEU A 161 -11.58 18.56 -32.46
C LEU A 161 -11.44 20.09 -32.44
N GLU A 162 -10.37 20.62 -31.86
CA GLU A 162 -10.07 22.07 -31.91
C GLU A 162 -9.80 22.56 -33.33
N GLU A 163 -9.00 21.82 -34.12
CA GLU A 163 -8.71 22.17 -35.50
C GLU A 163 -9.96 22.11 -36.38
N GLU A 164 -10.78 21.06 -36.22
CA GLU A 164 -12.07 20.94 -36.89
C GLU A 164 -13.01 22.10 -36.51
N THR A 165 -13.07 22.42 -35.22
CA THR A 165 -13.86 23.56 -34.73
C THR A 165 -13.43 24.86 -35.37
N ARG A 166 -12.12 25.11 -35.45
CA ARG A 166 -11.56 26.30 -36.10
C ARG A 166 -11.91 26.36 -37.61
N SER A 167 -11.83 25.19 -38.27
CA SER A 167 -12.20 25.06 -39.69
C SER A 167 -13.67 25.35 -39.92
N VAL A 168 -14.57 24.79 -39.10
CA VAL A 168 -16.02 25.02 -39.21
C VAL A 168 -16.37 26.49 -38.95
N ILE A 169 -15.77 27.11 -37.92
CA ILE A 169 -15.97 28.55 -37.63
C ILE A 169 -15.56 29.40 -38.85
N ASN A 170 -14.41 29.11 -39.46
CA ASN A 170 -13.94 29.82 -40.64
C ASN A 170 -14.87 29.65 -41.84
N ALA A 171 -15.34 28.40 -42.08
CA ALA A 171 -16.29 28.12 -43.17
C ALA A 171 -17.63 28.84 -42.95
N VAL A 172 -18.17 28.84 -41.76
CA VAL A 172 -19.44 29.52 -41.41
C VAL A 172 -19.28 31.04 -41.54
N ARG A 173 -18.16 31.61 -41.11
CA ARG A 173 -17.90 33.05 -41.07
C ARG A 173 -17.54 33.63 -42.44
N ASN A 174 -16.63 32.99 -43.16
CA ASN A 174 -15.93 33.61 -44.28
C ASN A 174 -16.33 33.00 -45.63
N ASN A 175 -16.95 31.82 -45.71
CA ASN A 175 -17.30 31.22 -46.99
C ASN A 175 -18.59 31.85 -47.56
N THR A 176 -18.46 32.64 -48.62
CA THR A 176 -19.55 33.32 -49.32
C THR A 176 -20.28 32.40 -50.30
N ALA A 177 -19.72 31.23 -50.64
CA ALA A 177 -20.37 30.25 -51.53
C ALA A 177 -21.43 29.40 -50.80
N LEU A 178 -21.38 29.33 -49.47
CA LEU A 178 -22.38 28.58 -48.68
C LEU A 178 -23.63 29.42 -48.40
N THR A 179 -24.79 28.81 -48.61
CA THR A 179 -26.06 29.41 -48.24
C THR A 179 -26.22 29.43 -46.69
N PHE A 180 -27.11 30.29 -46.21
CA PHE A 180 -27.39 30.37 -44.78
C PHE A 180 -27.82 29.03 -44.16
N GLY A 181 -28.63 28.25 -44.92
CA GLY A 181 -29.08 26.91 -44.50
C GLY A 181 -27.93 25.90 -44.35
N GLU A 182 -26.99 25.91 -45.28
CA GLU A 182 -25.79 25.03 -45.22
C GLU A 182 -24.87 25.42 -44.09
N LYS A 183 -24.68 26.70 -43.82
CA LYS A 183 -23.90 27.18 -42.67
C LYS A 183 -24.51 26.76 -41.35
N LEU A 184 -25.84 26.84 -41.21
CA LEU A 184 -26.56 26.41 -40.00
C LEU A 184 -26.49 24.92 -39.81
N LYS A 185 -26.60 24.14 -40.88
CA LYS A 185 -26.45 22.67 -40.85
C LYS A 185 -25.05 22.27 -40.37
N LEU A 186 -24.00 22.85 -40.91
CA LEU A 186 -22.62 22.59 -40.58
C LEU A 186 -22.33 22.93 -39.08
N ALA A 187 -22.76 24.10 -38.63
CA ALA A 187 -22.61 24.52 -37.25
C ALA A 187 -23.34 23.58 -36.25
N ARG A 188 -24.54 23.11 -36.65
CA ARG A 188 -25.34 22.20 -35.82
C ARG A 188 -24.76 20.80 -35.72
N GLU A 189 -24.25 20.25 -36.81
CA GLU A 189 -23.61 18.95 -36.88
C GLU A 189 -22.32 18.94 -36.02
N HIS A 190 -21.49 19.97 -36.23
CA HIS A 190 -20.25 20.10 -35.41
C HIS A 190 -20.55 20.37 -33.93
N GLY A 191 -21.52 21.22 -33.62
CA GLY A 191 -21.95 21.45 -32.23
C GLY A 191 -22.41 20.18 -31.50
N ARG A 192 -23.04 19.24 -32.23
CA ARG A 192 -23.38 17.93 -31.66
C ARG A 192 -22.14 17.07 -31.34
N LYS A 193 -21.13 17.11 -32.25
CA LYS A 193 -19.86 16.41 -32.07
C LYS A 193 -19.10 16.94 -30.84
N VAL A 194 -19.00 18.27 -30.72
CA VAL A 194 -18.37 18.91 -29.54
C VAL A 194 -19.10 18.57 -28.26
N LEU A 195 -20.44 18.60 -28.25
CA LEU A 195 -21.23 18.22 -27.08
C LEU A 195 -21.04 16.75 -26.72
N SER A 196 -21.07 15.84 -27.71
CA SER A 196 -20.85 14.40 -27.44
C SER A 196 -19.46 14.11 -26.88
N HIS A 197 -18.44 14.86 -27.30
CA HIS A 197 -17.10 14.74 -26.74
C HIS A 197 -17.07 15.22 -25.28
N LYS A 198 -17.65 16.38 -24.98
CA LYS A 198 -17.77 16.87 -23.61
C LYS A 198 -18.51 15.93 -22.66
N PHE A 199 -19.58 15.29 -23.13
CA PHE A 199 -20.31 14.31 -22.30
C PHE A 199 -19.58 12.97 -22.16
N LYS A 200 -18.62 12.66 -23.06
CA LYS A 200 -17.74 11.49 -22.91
C LYS A 200 -16.69 11.74 -21.82
N ASP A 201 -16.26 12.99 -21.65
CA ASP A 201 -15.34 13.41 -20.58
C ASP A 201 -16.02 13.50 -19.19
N GLU A 202 -17.37 13.39 -19.11
CA GLU A 202 -18.12 13.28 -17.84
C GLU A 202 -18.23 11.82 -17.32
N GLU A 203 -17.77 10.81 -18.08
CA GLU A 203 -17.53 9.48 -17.50
C GLU A 203 -16.44 9.60 -16.43
N PRO A 204 -16.60 8.93 -15.27
CA PRO A 204 -15.59 9.00 -14.22
C PRO A 204 -14.22 8.67 -14.83
N GLU A 205 -13.30 9.60 -14.68
CA GLU A 205 -11.90 9.35 -15.08
C GLU A 205 -11.45 8.03 -14.46
N PRO A 206 -10.78 7.14 -15.21
CA PRO A 206 -10.22 5.94 -14.63
C PRO A 206 -9.36 6.36 -13.43
N GLU A 207 -9.57 5.71 -12.28
CA GLU A 207 -8.72 5.98 -11.11
C GLU A 207 -7.27 5.87 -11.56
N LEU A 208 -6.57 6.99 -11.59
CA LEU A 208 -5.16 7.01 -11.92
C LEU A 208 -4.44 6.11 -10.93
N PHE A 209 -3.54 5.28 -11.42
CA PHE A 209 -2.67 4.45 -10.58
C PHE A 209 -1.98 5.27 -9.49
N TYR A 210 -1.83 6.57 -9.72
CA TYR A 210 -1.13 7.47 -8.83
C TYR A 210 -1.73 8.89 -8.87
N GLU A 211 -2.26 9.35 -7.75
CA GLU A 211 -2.59 10.76 -7.58
C GLU A 211 -1.34 11.58 -7.26
N ASP A 212 -1.07 12.59 -8.08
CA ASP A 212 0.07 13.50 -7.88
C ASP A 212 -0.22 14.53 -6.78
N ASN A 213 -0.27 14.05 -5.54
CA ASN A 213 -0.39 14.89 -4.36
C ASN A 213 0.76 14.64 -3.37
N TYR A 214 0.98 15.58 -2.47
CA TYR A 214 2.09 15.52 -1.50
C TYR A 214 2.10 14.22 -0.67
N TYR A 215 0.93 13.75 -0.22
CA TYR A 215 0.82 12.54 0.59
C TYR A 215 1.19 11.29 -0.22
N SER A 216 0.69 11.18 -1.44
CA SER A 216 0.98 10.05 -2.32
C SER A 216 2.47 9.97 -2.67
N ILE A 217 3.10 11.12 -2.98
CA ILE A 217 4.55 11.20 -3.24
C ILE A 217 5.34 10.73 -2.01
N LEU A 218 4.97 11.20 -0.83
CA LEU A 218 5.65 10.85 0.41
C LEU A 218 5.49 9.36 0.74
N SER A 219 4.27 8.84 0.67
CA SER A 219 3.96 7.42 0.90
C SER A 219 4.72 6.53 -0.09
N ARG A 220 4.70 6.88 -1.37
CA ARG A 220 5.45 6.15 -2.41
C ARG A 220 6.95 6.17 -2.18
N THR A 221 7.48 7.31 -1.75
CA THR A 221 8.91 7.44 -1.41
C THR A 221 9.30 6.49 -0.27
N PHE A 222 8.50 6.44 0.79
CA PHE A 222 8.71 5.48 1.88
C PHE A 222 8.64 4.03 1.41
N SER A 223 7.68 3.70 0.55
CA SER A 223 7.53 2.34 0.02
C SER A 223 8.74 1.91 -0.81
N ILE A 224 9.26 2.79 -1.66
CA ILE A 224 10.47 2.52 -2.45
C ILE A 224 11.70 2.32 -1.53
N MET A 225 11.83 3.13 -0.49
CA MET A 225 12.91 2.97 0.50
C MET A 225 12.78 1.65 1.25
N ASN A 226 11.57 1.32 1.72
CA ASN A 226 11.30 0.07 2.42
C ASN A 226 11.55 -1.15 1.53
N HIS A 227 11.13 -1.10 0.27
CA HIS A 227 11.45 -2.14 -0.71
C HIS A 227 12.96 -2.36 -0.88
N ALA A 228 13.73 -1.27 -1.02
CA ALA A 228 15.18 -1.35 -1.15
C ALA A 228 15.83 -1.97 0.10
N LEU A 229 15.40 -1.56 1.30
CA LEU A 229 15.90 -2.12 2.57
C LEU A 229 15.52 -3.59 2.75
N ALA A 230 14.28 -3.98 2.41
CA ALA A 230 13.83 -5.37 2.46
C ALA A 230 14.65 -6.27 1.52
N LYS A 231 14.92 -5.78 0.31
CA LYS A 231 15.77 -6.48 -0.65
C LYS A 231 17.18 -6.69 -0.12
N ILE A 232 17.82 -5.65 0.42
CA ILE A 232 19.15 -5.74 1.03
C ILE A 232 19.17 -6.73 2.20
N ALA A 233 18.14 -6.69 3.07
CA ALA A 233 18.02 -7.62 4.18
C ALA A 233 17.89 -9.07 3.70
N ALA A 234 17.06 -9.34 2.68
CA ALA A 234 16.90 -10.67 2.11
C ALA A 234 18.18 -11.19 1.46
N GLU A 235 18.93 -10.35 0.74
CA GLU A 235 20.21 -10.70 0.12
C GLU A 235 21.29 -11.04 1.16
N ASN A 236 21.35 -10.29 2.26
CA ASN A 236 22.34 -10.47 3.32
C ASN A 236 22.04 -11.68 4.23
N HIS A 237 20.77 -11.92 4.57
CA HIS A 237 20.39 -12.93 5.57
C HIS A 237 19.78 -14.18 4.97
N LYS A 238 19.43 -14.18 3.68
CA LYS A 238 18.99 -15.33 2.87
C LYS A 238 17.99 -16.23 3.62
N PRO A 239 16.74 -15.76 3.82
CA PRO A 239 15.70 -16.58 4.41
C PRO A 239 15.46 -17.83 3.54
N ASP A 240 15.09 -18.95 4.15
CA ASP A 240 14.83 -20.21 3.43
C ASP A 240 13.57 -20.11 2.59
N VAL A 241 12.55 -19.39 3.10
CA VAL A 241 11.31 -19.11 2.39
C VAL A 241 11.07 -17.59 2.42
N LEU A 242 10.95 -16.98 1.25
CA LEU A 242 10.61 -15.57 1.09
C LEU A 242 9.26 -15.44 0.38
N VAL A 243 8.26 -14.95 1.11
CA VAL A 243 6.95 -14.61 0.57
C VAL A 243 6.92 -13.14 0.24
N LYS A 244 6.55 -12.80 -1.00
CA LYS A 244 6.50 -11.43 -1.50
C LYS A 244 5.07 -11.03 -1.81
N MET A 245 4.68 -9.87 -1.33
CA MET A 245 3.38 -9.26 -1.60
C MET A 245 3.59 -7.81 -2.02
N PRO A 246 3.17 -7.44 -3.24
CA PRO A 246 3.29 -6.07 -3.71
C PRO A 246 2.54 -5.12 -2.78
N PHE A 247 3.20 -4.04 -2.38
CA PHE A 247 2.66 -3.09 -1.43
C PHE A 247 1.46 -2.32 -1.99
N ASP A 248 1.41 -2.15 -3.30
CA ASP A 248 0.35 -1.48 -4.07
C ASP A 248 -0.81 -2.41 -4.49
N ALA A 249 -0.75 -3.69 -4.10
CA ALA A 249 -1.86 -4.64 -4.33
C ALA A 249 -3.13 -4.27 -3.54
N TYR A 250 -3.00 -3.51 -2.46
CA TYR A 250 -4.10 -3.09 -1.60
C TYR A 250 -3.89 -1.66 -1.10
N GLY A 251 -4.99 -0.91 -0.96
CA GLY A 251 -4.96 0.45 -0.44
C GLY A 251 -4.63 0.50 1.05
N GLU A 252 -3.96 1.57 1.48
CA GLU A 252 -3.36 1.70 2.81
C GLU A 252 -4.36 1.60 3.99
N ILE A 253 -5.58 2.07 3.84
CA ILE A 253 -6.56 2.12 4.94
C ILE A 253 -7.90 1.52 4.54
N ALA A 254 -8.43 1.85 3.36
CA ALA A 254 -9.76 1.42 2.93
C ALA A 254 -9.87 -0.11 2.82
N ASP A 255 -8.78 -0.78 2.47
CA ASP A 255 -8.74 -2.21 2.21
C ASP A 255 -8.62 -3.08 3.48
N TYR A 256 -8.51 -2.49 4.67
CA TYR A 256 -8.69 -3.28 5.91
C TYR A 256 -10.07 -3.94 6.01
N ALA A 257 -11.09 -3.40 5.32
CA ALA A 257 -12.39 -4.05 5.16
C ALA A 257 -12.33 -5.31 4.27
N LYS A 258 -11.25 -5.52 3.52
CA LYS A 258 -10.98 -6.71 2.69
C LYS A 258 -10.06 -7.73 3.39
N ALA A 259 -10.01 -7.73 4.72
CA ALA A 259 -9.07 -8.54 5.50
C ALA A 259 -9.14 -10.05 5.18
N GLU A 260 -10.32 -10.57 4.85
CA GLU A 260 -10.50 -11.97 4.46
C GLU A 260 -9.84 -12.28 3.11
N GLU A 261 -10.05 -11.43 2.10
CA GLU A 261 -9.42 -11.53 0.78
C GLU A 261 -7.90 -11.45 0.89
N ILE A 262 -7.38 -10.47 1.63
CA ILE A 262 -5.94 -10.29 1.87
C ILE A 262 -5.34 -11.53 2.56
N SER A 263 -6.05 -12.07 3.56
CA SER A 263 -5.63 -13.30 4.25
C SER A 263 -5.59 -14.50 3.31
N GLN A 264 -6.57 -14.64 2.42
CA GLN A 264 -6.60 -15.71 1.42
C GLN A 264 -5.45 -15.56 0.42
N ARG A 265 -5.19 -14.35 -0.06
CA ARG A 265 -4.06 -14.06 -0.94
C ARG A 265 -2.72 -14.39 -0.29
N GLY A 266 -2.54 -14.01 0.98
CA GLY A 266 -1.35 -14.36 1.75
C GLY A 266 -1.12 -15.87 1.86
N ARG A 267 -2.19 -16.66 2.03
CA ARG A 267 -2.11 -18.14 2.04
C ARG A 267 -1.66 -18.72 0.71
N GLU A 268 -2.17 -18.19 -0.39
CA GLU A 268 -1.80 -18.63 -1.75
C GLU A 268 -0.34 -18.35 -2.02
N LEU A 269 0.13 -17.16 -1.68
CA LEU A 269 1.53 -16.76 -1.82
C LEU A 269 2.45 -17.64 -0.95
N MET A 270 2.07 -17.88 0.30
CA MET A 270 2.81 -18.76 1.20
C MET A 270 2.88 -20.19 0.67
N LYS A 271 1.75 -20.74 0.19
CA LYS A 271 1.72 -22.09 -0.40
C LYS A 271 2.66 -22.18 -1.59
N ALA A 272 2.61 -21.23 -2.51
CA ALA A 272 3.50 -21.21 -3.68
C ALA A 272 4.99 -21.10 -3.28
N ALA A 273 5.29 -20.33 -2.22
CA ALA A 273 6.65 -20.20 -1.71
C ALA A 273 7.16 -21.51 -1.06
N LEU A 274 6.29 -22.21 -0.31
CA LEU A 274 6.60 -23.52 0.28
C LEU A 274 6.79 -24.60 -0.78
N ASP A 275 5.87 -24.68 -1.76
CA ASP A 275 5.99 -25.63 -2.88
C ASP A 275 7.34 -25.46 -3.61
N LYS A 276 7.78 -24.22 -3.79
CA LYS A 276 9.10 -23.90 -4.36
C LYS A 276 10.25 -24.33 -3.46
N TYR A 277 10.13 -24.09 -2.15
CA TYR A 277 11.16 -24.50 -1.18
C TYR A 277 11.31 -26.02 -1.14
N GLU A 278 10.23 -26.79 -1.10
CA GLU A 278 10.24 -28.25 -1.09
C GLU A 278 10.87 -28.84 -2.35
N GLN A 279 10.73 -28.19 -3.50
CA GLN A 279 11.37 -28.62 -4.76
C GLN A 279 12.89 -28.43 -4.75
N ILE A 280 13.40 -27.45 -4.02
CA ILE A 280 14.81 -27.06 -4.01
C ILE A 280 15.55 -27.70 -2.82
N SER A 281 14.87 -27.93 -1.69
CA SER A 281 15.48 -28.44 -0.47
C SER A 281 15.70 -29.94 -0.52
N PRO A 282 16.91 -30.42 -0.17
CA PRO A 282 17.19 -31.87 -0.06
C PRO A 282 16.39 -32.55 1.06
N LEU A 283 15.88 -31.80 2.03
CA LEU A 283 15.10 -32.30 3.17
C LEU A 283 13.68 -32.75 2.80
N GLY A 284 13.16 -32.35 1.62
CA GLY A 284 11.84 -32.77 1.12
C GLY A 284 11.80 -34.16 0.48
N ARG A 285 12.91 -34.92 0.44
CA ARG A 285 12.96 -36.22 -0.25
C ARG A 285 13.07 -37.44 0.66
N ASN A 286 13.23 -37.28 1.96
CA ASN A 286 13.25 -38.45 2.88
C ASN A 286 12.42 -38.09 4.11
N ASP A 287 11.46 -38.96 4.42
CA ASP A 287 10.64 -39.10 5.61
C ASP A 287 9.23 -38.49 5.54
N ILE A 288 8.39 -39.09 4.71
CA ILE A 288 7.01 -39.44 5.06
C ILE A 288 6.80 -40.93 4.76
#